data_d0385b7f67ffa1c1f3b80b923d1d267c
#
_entry.id   d0385b7f67ffa1c1f3b80b923d1d267c
#
_cell.length_a   1.000
_cell.length_b   1.000
_cell.length_c   1.000
_cell.angle_alpha   90.00
_cell.angle_beta   90.00
_cell.angle_gamma   90.00
#
_symmetry.space_group_name_H-M   'P 1'
#
loop_
_entity.id
_entity.type
_entity.pdbx_description
1 polymer ?
#
loop_
_entity_poly.entity_id
_entity_poly.type
_entity_poly.pdbx_seq_one_letter_code
_entity_poly.pdbx_strand_id
1 'polypeptide(L)'
;MEPILQSISLSKRYGRVVALDNANLELYPNEVLGVIGDNGAGKSTLIKALCGAVQPDEGTILLDGKEVNFNSPMEARKVGIETVYQNLALSPALSISDNMFLGREIRQPGIMGDLFRFMDRFKMQKLAREKLSELGLLTIQNINQPVETL
;
A
#
# COMPACT_ATOMS: atom_id res chain seq x y z
N MET A 1 7.54 -20.16 16.21
CA MET A 1 7.67 -19.43 14.92
C MET A 1 7.53 -17.98 15.29
N GLU A 2 8.38 -17.10 14.80
CA GLU A 2 8.29 -15.68 15.13
C GLU A 2 7.34 -14.96 14.16
N PRO A 3 6.55 -13.98 14.63
CA PRO A 3 5.67 -13.20 13.77
C PRO A 3 6.49 -12.34 12.79
N ILE A 4 6.02 -12.24 11.54
CA ILE A 4 6.62 -11.35 10.52
C ILE A 4 6.22 -9.88 10.72
N LEU A 5 5.00 -9.64 11.22
CA LEU A 5 4.49 -8.31 11.55
C LEU A 5 3.80 -8.36 12.90
N GLN A 6 4.13 -7.43 13.77
CA GLN A 6 3.57 -7.37 15.12
C GLN A 6 3.27 -5.92 15.49
N SER A 7 2.17 -5.71 16.19
CA SER A 7 1.92 -4.47 16.92
C SER A 7 1.86 -4.74 18.42
N ILE A 8 2.48 -3.87 19.19
CA ILE A 8 2.53 -3.97 20.65
C ILE A 8 1.96 -2.68 21.22
N SER A 9 0.83 -2.80 21.92
CA SER A 9 0.15 -1.73 22.66
C SER A 9 -0.08 -0.46 21.83
N LEU A 10 -0.43 -0.62 20.53
CA LEU A 10 -0.69 0.53 19.68
C LEU A 10 -1.90 1.31 20.15
N SER A 11 -1.72 2.61 20.36
CA SER A 11 -2.78 3.55 20.71
C SER A 11 -2.82 4.70 19.73
N LYS A 12 -4.05 5.15 19.38
CA LYS A 12 -4.27 6.29 18.50
C LYS A 12 -5.49 7.09 18.94
N ARG A 13 -5.32 8.40 19.02
CA ARG A 13 -6.39 9.33 19.37
C ARG A 13 -6.56 10.39 18.27
N TYR A 14 -7.79 10.75 18.02
CA TYR A 14 -8.16 11.88 17.17
C TYR A 14 -8.92 12.90 18.03
N GLY A 15 -8.20 13.87 18.56
CA GLY A 15 -8.75 14.80 19.54
C GLY A 15 -9.21 14.06 20.80
N ARG A 16 -10.52 14.05 21.05
CA ARG A 16 -11.12 13.34 22.22
C ARG A 16 -11.52 11.89 21.91
N VAL A 17 -11.45 11.47 20.67
CA VAL A 17 -11.85 10.12 20.25
C VAL A 17 -10.66 9.18 20.34
N VAL A 18 -10.75 8.13 21.16
CA VAL A 18 -9.80 7.04 21.21
C VAL A 18 -10.15 6.06 20.09
N ALA A 19 -9.32 6.01 19.04
CA ALA A 19 -9.54 5.15 17.88
C ALA A 19 -8.83 3.78 18.00
N LEU A 20 -7.73 3.74 18.75
CA LEU A 20 -7.04 2.52 19.19
C LEU A 20 -6.66 2.67 20.65
N ASP A 21 -6.79 1.62 21.41
CA ASP A 21 -6.39 1.55 22.81
C ASP A 21 -5.68 0.21 23.08
N ASN A 22 -4.37 0.26 23.29
CA ASN A 22 -3.52 -0.91 23.55
C ASN A 22 -3.70 -2.06 22.53
N ALA A 23 -3.84 -1.75 21.25
CA ALA A 23 -4.09 -2.76 20.22
C ALA A 23 -2.85 -3.60 19.96
N ASN A 24 -3.01 -4.92 20.06
CA ASN A 24 -1.97 -5.90 19.79
C ASN A 24 -2.41 -6.77 18.61
N LEU A 25 -1.44 -7.10 17.74
CA LEU A 25 -1.65 -7.98 16.59
C LEU A 25 -0.36 -8.73 16.32
N GLU A 26 -0.48 -9.98 15.93
CA GLU A 26 0.61 -10.81 15.45
C GLU A 26 0.19 -11.48 14.14
N LEU A 27 1.04 -11.38 13.13
CA LEU A 27 0.87 -12.04 11.84
C LEU A 27 2.09 -12.92 11.59
N TYR A 28 1.83 -14.19 11.31
CA TYR A 28 2.87 -15.19 11.10
C TYR A 28 3.09 -15.47 9.60
N PRO A 29 4.25 -16.04 9.22
CA PRO A 29 4.50 -16.42 7.83
C PRO A 29 3.44 -17.38 7.29
N ASN A 30 2.96 -17.12 6.06
CA ASN A 30 1.92 -17.91 5.36
C ASN A 30 0.56 -17.93 6.08
N GLU A 31 0.30 -17.00 6.97
CA GLU A 31 -0.98 -16.85 7.66
C GLU A 31 -1.90 -15.87 6.93
N VAL A 32 -3.21 -16.12 7.02
CA VAL A 32 -4.26 -15.16 6.69
C VAL A 32 -4.98 -14.77 7.96
N LEU A 33 -4.74 -13.56 8.46
CA LEU A 33 -5.33 -13.04 9.68
C LEU A 33 -6.57 -12.20 9.38
N GLY A 34 -7.73 -12.62 9.89
CA GLY A 34 -8.97 -11.85 9.80
C GLY A 34 -9.15 -10.91 11.00
N VAL A 35 -9.26 -9.59 10.73
CA VAL A 35 -9.57 -8.59 11.77
C VAL A 35 -11.07 -8.31 11.76
N ILE A 36 -11.77 -8.78 12.81
CA ILE A 36 -13.22 -8.65 12.97
C ILE A 36 -13.57 -7.69 14.11
N GLY A 37 -14.78 -7.17 14.11
CA GLY A 37 -15.30 -6.27 15.16
C GLY A 37 -16.35 -5.30 14.60
N ASP A 38 -17.03 -4.58 15.46
CA ASP A 38 -18.09 -3.64 15.12
C ASP A 38 -17.59 -2.40 14.37
N ASN A 39 -18.52 -1.63 13.80
CA ASN A 39 -18.19 -0.33 13.21
C ASN A 39 -17.69 0.61 14.32
N GLY A 40 -16.55 1.26 14.07
CA GLY A 40 -15.90 2.09 15.08
C GLY A 40 -14.92 1.37 16.01
N ALA A 41 -14.78 0.04 15.93
CA ALA A 41 -13.83 -0.74 16.78
C ALA A 41 -12.34 -0.52 16.47
N GLY A 42 -11.99 0.45 15.61
CA GLY A 42 -10.59 0.79 15.34
C GLY A 42 -9.90 -0.04 14.26
N LYS A 43 -10.56 -1.03 13.63
CA LYS A 43 -9.96 -1.92 12.60
C LYS A 43 -9.21 -1.17 11.51
N SER A 44 -9.88 -0.20 10.90
CA SER A 44 -9.27 0.60 9.83
C SER A 44 -8.12 1.49 10.33
N THR A 45 -8.17 1.93 11.58
CA THR A 45 -7.09 2.72 12.19
C THR A 45 -5.88 1.84 12.46
N LEU A 46 -6.09 0.60 12.93
CA LEU A 46 -5.02 -0.38 13.11
C LEU A 46 -4.29 -0.66 11.78
N ILE A 47 -5.05 -1.01 10.73
CA ILE A 47 -4.46 -1.25 9.41
C ILE A 47 -3.72 -0.02 8.87
N LYS A 48 -4.30 1.19 9.04
CA LYS A 48 -3.64 2.44 8.66
C LYS A 48 -2.35 2.70 9.43
N ALA A 49 -2.30 2.33 10.71
CA ALA A 49 -1.08 2.45 11.50
C ALA A 49 0.00 1.47 11.01
N LEU A 50 -0.36 0.21 10.79
CA LEU A 50 0.56 -0.83 10.30
C LEU A 50 1.14 -0.52 8.92
N CYS A 51 0.38 0.15 8.05
CA CYS A 51 0.86 0.54 6.71
C CYS A 51 1.42 1.97 6.63
N GLY A 52 1.60 2.66 7.75
CA GLY A 52 2.18 4.01 7.78
C GLY A 52 1.29 5.14 7.24
N ALA A 53 -0.01 4.88 7.03
CA ALA A 53 -0.97 5.91 6.64
C ALA A 53 -1.39 6.80 7.82
N VAL A 54 -1.21 6.33 9.04
CA VAL A 54 -1.45 7.05 10.29
C VAL A 54 -0.33 6.68 11.25
N GLN A 55 0.24 7.68 11.94
CA GLN A 55 1.21 7.42 13.01
C GLN A 55 0.47 7.09 14.30
N PRO A 56 0.80 5.99 15.00
CA PRO A 56 0.32 5.75 16.35
C PRO A 56 0.86 6.83 17.30
N ASP A 57 0.13 7.08 18.37
CA ASP A 57 0.58 8.00 19.41
C ASP A 57 1.43 7.27 20.47
N GLU A 58 1.15 5.97 20.68
CA GLU A 58 1.87 5.09 21.60
C GLU A 58 1.97 3.69 21.02
N GLY A 59 2.92 2.91 21.54
CA GLY A 59 3.16 1.52 21.15
C GLY A 59 4.19 1.38 20.04
N THR A 60 4.43 0.14 19.62
CA THR A 60 5.52 -0.21 18.71
C THR A 60 5.02 -1.15 17.61
N ILE A 61 5.56 -0.99 16.42
CA ILE A 61 5.38 -1.94 15.29
C ILE A 61 6.70 -2.64 15.07
N LEU A 62 6.66 -3.97 14.97
CA LEU A 62 7.82 -4.78 14.64
C LEU A 62 7.60 -5.46 13.29
N LEU A 63 8.61 -5.44 12.44
CA LEU A 63 8.69 -6.21 11.20
C LEU A 63 9.91 -7.12 11.27
N ASP A 64 9.71 -8.42 11.14
CA ASP A 64 10.76 -9.44 11.34
C ASP A 64 11.53 -9.24 12.67
N GLY A 65 10.81 -8.95 13.74
CA GLY A 65 11.34 -8.72 15.09
C GLY A 65 12.08 -7.39 15.27
N LYS A 66 12.14 -6.53 14.25
CA LYS A 66 12.80 -5.21 14.31
C LYS A 66 11.75 -4.11 14.40
N GLU A 67 11.99 -3.15 15.29
CA GLU A 67 11.14 -1.98 15.39
C GLU A 67 11.19 -1.15 14.10
N VAL A 68 10.01 -0.79 13.61
CA VAL A 68 9.84 0.05 12.41
C VAL A 68 8.89 1.21 12.73
N ASN A 69 9.19 2.35 12.12
CA ASN A 69 8.32 3.52 12.18
C ASN A 69 8.18 4.09 10.78
N PHE A 70 6.96 4.07 10.26
CA PHE A 70 6.66 4.53 8.90
C PHE A 70 6.06 5.92 8.93
N ASN A 71 6.69 6.88 8.28
CA ASN A 71 6.17 8.23 8.11
C ASN A 71 5.20 8.34 6.92
N SER A 72 5.13 7.30 6.10
CA SER A 72 4.26 7.24 4.93
C SER A 72 4.01 5.80 4.48
N PRO A 73 2.89 5.54 3.76
CA PRO A 73 2.65 4.22 3.14
C PRO A 73 3.74 3.80 2.15
N MET A 74 4.43 4.78 1.55
CA MET A 74 5.52 4.50 0.63
C MET A 74 6.74 3.88 1.34
N GLU A 75 7.00 4.26 2.59
CA GLU A 75 8.07 3.66 3.40
C GLU A 75 7.71 2.22 3.80
N ALA A 76 6.47 1.99 4.24
CA ALA A 76 5.96 0.64 4.55
C ALA A 76 6.05 -0.29 3.32
N ARG A 77 5.71 0.24 2.13
CA ARG A 77 5.81 -0.50 0.87
C ARG A 77 7.25 -0.90 0.52
N LYS A 78 8.24 -0.05 0.78
CA LYS A 78 9.66 -0.35 0.51
C LYS A 78 10.17 -1.56 1.30
N VAL A 79 9.59 -1.85 2.44
CA VAL A 79 9.93 -3.00 3.28
C VAL A 79 8.96 -4.18 3.11
N GLY A 80 8.06 -4.12 2.12
CA GLY A 80 7.20 -5.24 1.72
C GLY A 80 5.77 -5.22 2.27
N ILE A 81 5.33 -4.14 2.94
CA ILE A 81 3.95 -4.01 3.41
C ILE A 81 3.11 -3.33 2.32
N GLU A 82 2.36 -4.09 1.55
CA GLU A 82 1.41 -3.57 0.55
C GLU A 82 0.00 -3.49 1.13
N THR A 83 -0.74 -2.45 0.75
CA THR A 83 -2.10 -2.22 1.25
C THR A 83 -3.07 -2.00 0.10
N VAL A 84 -4.17 -2.74 0.12
CA VAL A 84 -5.31 -2.52 -0.77
C VAL A 84 -6.43 -1.87 0.04
N TYR A 85 -6.79 -0.64 -0.33
CA TYR A 85 -7.88 0.07 0.33
C TYR A 85 -9.24 -0.32 -0.25
N GLN A 86 -10.28 -0.25 0.58
CA GLN A 86 -11.66 -0.55 0.19
C GLN A 86 -12.14 0.35 -0.97
N ASN A 87 -11.78 1.63 -0.95
CA ASN A 87 -11.97 2.51 -2.09
C ASN A 87 -10.77 2.35 -3.00
N LEU A 88 -10.98 1.78 -4.17
CA LEU A 88 -9.95 1.63 -5.19
C LEU A 88 -9.36 3.00 -5.49
N ALA A 89 -8.07 3.16 -5.22
CA ALA A 89 -7.32 4.38 -5.52
C ALA A 89 -6.97 4.45 -7.03
N LEU A 90 -8.00 4.24 -7.87
CA LEU A 90 -7.87 4.40 -9.32
C LEU A 90 -8.23 5.83 -9.70
N SER A 91 -7.43 6.43 -10.55
CA SER A 91 -7.78 7.70 -11.20
C SER A 91 -8.51 7.39 -12.51
N PRO A 92 -9.83 7.67 -12.62
CA PRO A 92 -10.62 7.31 -13.79
C PRO A 92 -10.07 7.89 -15.10
N ALA A 93 -9.54 9.12 -15.04
CA ALA A 93 -9.01 9.84 -16.18
C ALA A 93 -7.62 9.38 -16.65
N LEU A 94 -6.91 8.60 -15.84
CA LEU A 94 -5.61 8.07 -16.22
C LEU A 94 -5.75 6.74 -16.97
N SER A 95 -4.76 6.45 -17.82
CA SER A 95 -4.70 5.18 -18.52
C SER A 95 -4.52 4.00 -17.54
N ILE A 96 -4.80 2.79 -18.01
CA ILE A 96 -4.57 1.56 -17.23
C ILE A 96 -3.10 1.48 -16.83
N SER A 97 -2.18 1.72 -17.77
CA SER A 97 -0.75 1.69 -17.50
C SER A 97 -0.31 2.75 -16.48
N ASP A 98 -0.84 3.98 -16.57
CA ASP A 98 -0.48 5.05 -15.63
C ASP A 98 -1.05 4.74 -14.23
N ASN A 99 -2.26 4.20 -14.12
CA ASN A 99 -2.82 3.74 -12.84
C ASN A 99 -2.00 2.63 -12.19
N MET A 100 -1.52 1.65 -12.98
CA MET A 100 -0.69 0.56 -12.46
C MET A 100 0.63 1.04 -11.85
N PHE A 101 1.15 2.16 -12.34
CA PHE A 101 2.41 2.74 -11.86
C PHE A 101 2.22 4.02 -11.05
N LEU A 102 1.01 4.37 -10.65
CA LEU A 102 0.73 5.56 -9.86
C LEU A 102 1.51 5.54 -8.53
N GLY A 103 2.33 6.57 -8.31
CA GLY A 103 3.23 6.69 -7.14
C GLY A 103 4.48 5.79 -7.19
N ARG A 104 4.69 5.07 -8.30
CA ARG A 104 5.87 4.23 -8.56
C ARG A 104 6.30 4.30 -10.03
N GLU A 105 6.16 5.49 -10.62
CA GLU A 105 6.49 5.73 -12.02
C GLU A 105 7.95 5.39 -12.31
N ILE A 106 8.16 4.70 -13.43
CA ILE A 106 9.50 4.37 -13.90
C ILE A 106 10.05 5.59 -14.64
N ARG A 107 11.20 6.07 -14.22
CA ARG A 107 11.87 7.22 -14.84
C ARG A 107 12.81 6.76 -15.95
N GLN A 108 13.01 7.65 -16.92
CA GLN A 108 14.04 7.44 -17.93
C GLN A 108 15.43 7.43 -17.28
N PRO A 109 16.39 6.67 -17.84
CA PRO A 109 17.76 6.65 -17.31
C PRO A 109 18.48 7.99 -17.60
N GLY A 110 19.43 8.33 -16.70
CA GLY A 110 20.30 9.49 -16.83
C GLY A 110 19.61 10.82 -16.54
N ILE A 111 20.20 11.93 -17.01
CA ILE A 111 19.83 13.31 -16.69
C ILE A 111 18.32 13.59 -16.92
N MET A 112 17.73 12.99 -17.92
CA MET A 112 16.31 13.16 -18.26
C MET A 112 15.40 12.59 -17.15
N GLY A 113 15.73 11.47 -16.59
CA GLY A 113 14.97 10.86 -15.49
C GLY A 113 15.32 11.41 -14.10
N ASP A 114 16.61 11.67 -13.86
CA ASP A 114 17.07 12.07 -12.53
C ASP A 114 16.79 13.55 -12.25
N LEU A 115 17.09 14.45 -13.20
CA LEU A 115 16.93 15.89 -13.03
C LEU A 115 15.54 16.37 -13.48
N PHE A 116 15.09 15.97 -14.67
CA PHE A 116 13.82 16.42 -15.25
C PHE A 116 12.62 15.53 -14.90
N ARG A 117 12.84 14.41 -14.25
CA ARG A 117 11.79 13.46 -13.80
C ARG A 117 10.91 12.92 -14.92
N PHE A 118 11.44 12.82 -16.14
CA PHE A 118 10.71 12.23 -17.26
C PHE A 118 10.42 10.75 -17.03
N MET A 119 9.16 10.36 -17.26
CA MET A 119 8.70 8.98 -17.11
C MET A 119 9.07 8.15 -18.36
N ASP A 120 9.46 6.91 -18.13
CA ASP A 120 9.64 5.91 -19.20
C ASP A 120 8.30 5.19 -19.45
N ARG A 121 7.41 5.88 -20.18
CA ARG A 121 6.09 5.36 -20.51
C ARG A 121 6.14 4.05 -21.29
N PHE A 122 7.12 3.89 -22.18
CA PHE A 122 7.26 2.67 -22.97
C PHE A 122 7.54 1.46 -22.07
N LYS A 123 8.46 1.60 -21.13
CA LYS A 123 8.78 0.55 -20.15
C LYS A 123 7.60 0.25 -19.23
N MET A 124 6.90 1.28 -18.75
CA MET A 124 5.69 1.12 -17.94
C MET A 124 4.60 0.35 -18.70
N GLN A 125 4.32 0.71 -19.94
CA GLN A 125 3.33 0.03 -20.79
C GLN A 125 3.71 -1.43 -21.06
N LYS A 126 4.97 -1.71 -21.32
CA LYS A 126 5.45 -3.08 -21.54
C LYS A 126 5.22 -3.94 -20.29
N LEU A 127 5.66 -3.47 -19.12
CA LEU A 127 5.50 -4.16 -17.86
C LEU A 127 4.01 -4.31 -17.46
N ALA A 128 3.18 -3.30 -17.74
CA ALA A 128 1.74 -3.39 -17.51
C ALA A 128 1.12 -4.54 -18.31
N ARG A 129 1.45 -4.65 -19.61
CA ARG A 129 0.96 -5.76 -20.45
C ARG A 129 1.41 -7.12 -19.94
N GLU A 130 2.68 -7.25 -19.57
CA GLU A 130 3.23 -8.49 -19.02
C GLU A 130 2.45 -8.91 -17.77
N LYS A 131 2.23 -7.98 -16.83
CA LYS A 131 1.49 -8.28 -15.59
C LYS A 131 0.01 -8.60 -15.82
N LEU A 132 -0.67 -7.90 -16.72
CA LEU A 132 -2.06 -8.22 -17.07
C LEU A 132 -2.17 -9.59 -17.74
N SER A 133 -1.20 -9.94 -18.58
CA SER A 133 -1.13 -11.28 -19.21
C SER A 133 -0.89 -12.37 -18.17
N GLU A 134 0.02 -12.18 -17.21
CA GLU A 134 0.25 -13.12 -16.10
C GLU A 134 -1.01 -13.37 -15.27
N LEU A 135 -1.85 -12.33 -15.09
CA LEU A 135 -3.13 -12.41 -14.39
C LEU A 135 -4.27 -13.00 -15.24
N GLY A 136 -4.02 -13.37 -16.49
CA GLY A 136 -5.04 -13.90 -17.41
C GLY A 136 -6.01 -12.83 -17.95
N LEU A 137 -5.72 -11.55 -17.76
CA LEU A 137 -6.56 -10.44 -18.21
C LEU A 137 -6.25 -10.06 -19.68
N LEU A 138 -6.38 -11.03 -20.58
CA LEU A 138 -6.05 -10.89 -22.00
C LEU A 138 -7.09 -10.08 -22.80
N THR A 139 -8.25 -9.81 -22.21
CA THR A 139 -9.31 -9.02 -22.85
C THR A 139 -8.99 -7.52 -22.92
N ILE A 140 -8.04 -7.05 -22.13
CA ILE A 140 -7.60 -5.66 -22.13
C ILE A 140 -6.62 -5.44 -23.28
N GLN A 141 -7.14 -5.05 -24.45
CA GLN A 141 -6.33 -4.85 -25.65
C GLN A 141 -5.56 -3.51 -25.65
N ASN A 142 -6.17 -2.46 -25.10
CA ASN A 142 -5.59 -1.11 -25.09
C ASN A 142 -5.29 -0.61 -23.67
N ILE A 143 -4.06 -0.80 -23.21
CA ILE A 143 -3.60 -0.34 -21.88
C ILE A 143 -3.47 1.17 -21.74
N ASN A 144 -3.59 1.91 -22.85
CA ASN A 144 -3.52 3.37 -22.87
C ASN A 144 -4.91 4.02 -22.77
N GLN A 145 -5.98 3.22 -22.78
CA GLN A 145 -7.33 3.77 -22.59
C GLN A 145 -7.52 4.20 -21.12
N PRO A 146 -8.30 5.28 -20.87
CA PRO A 146 -8.68 5.69 -19.53
C PRO A 146 -9.46 4.59 -18.82
N VAL A 147 -9.26 4.45 -17.50
CA VAL A 147 -9.95 3.41 -16.70
C VAL A 147 -11.46 3.61 -16.70
N GLU A 148 -11.95 4.84 -16.80
CA GLU A 148 -13.38 5.15 -16.87
C GLU A 148 -14.09 4.60 -18.13
N THR A 149 -13.32 4.10 -19.10
CA THR A 149 -13.85 3.54 -20.36
C THR A 149 -13.88 2.01 -20.37
N LEU A 150 -13.57 1.36 -19.24
CA LEU A 150 -13.60 -0.10 -19.07
C LEU A 150 -15.02 -0.67 -18.89
#